data_8d28f16f321276f559bebdf5b1e63027
#
_entry.id   8d28f16f321276f559bebdf5b1e63027
#
_cell.length_a   1.000
_cell.length_b   1.000
_cell.length_c   1.000
_cell.angle_alpha   90.00
_cell.angle_beta   90.00
_cell.angle_gamma   90.00
#
_symmetry.space_group_name_H-M   'P 1'
#
loop_
_entity.id
_entity.type
_entity.pdbx_description
1 polymer ?
#
loop_
_entity_poly.entity_id
_entity_poly.type
_entity_poly.pdbx_seq_one_letter_code
_entity_poly.pdbx_strand_id
1 'polypeptide(L)'
;MEFDYVIVGGGSAGCVLAARLSEDPSVTVVLIEAGGNNDRVLNRVPTGAALHIVKRNACNWAFSTVPQRGFGGRCGYQPRGRGLGGSSALNAMIYLRGQREDYDGWAADGATGWAWDDVLPYFITAENNERGADS
;
A
#
# COMPACT_ATOMS: atom_id res chain seq x y z
N MET A 1 18.09 -13.96 -17.39
CA MET A 1 18.22 -12.61 -16.82
C MET A 1 18.46 -12.77 -15.35
N GLU A 2 19.47 -12.14 -14.81
CA GLU A 2 19.76 -12.06 -13.38
C GLU A 2 19.42 -10.65 -12.90
N PHE A 3 18.89 -10.55 -11.69
CA PHE A 3 18.57 -9.28 -11.02
C PHE A 3 19.08 -9.35 -9.59
N ASP A 4 19.54 -8.23 -9.06
CA ASP A 4 19.98 -8.14 -7.67
C ASP A 4 18.78 -8.21 -6.71
N TYR A 5 17.64 -7.62 -7.11
CA TYR A 5 16.39 -7.66 -6.33
C TYR A 5 15.19 -8.02 -7.20
N VAL A 6 14.36 -8.91 -6.66
CA VAL A 6 13.06 -9.29 -7.24
C VAL A 6 11.97 -8.89 -6.26
N ILE A 7 11.14 -7.94 -6.66
CA ILE A 7 10.01 -7.45 -5.85
C ILE A 7 8.72 -8.04 -6.43
N VAL A 8 7.99 -8.76 -5.60
CA VAL A 8 6.72 -9.39 -5.99
C VAL A 8 5.55 -8.58 -5.44
N GLY A 9 4.81 -7.96 -6.34
CA GLY A 9 3.67 -7.09 -6.06
C GLY A 9 4.01 -5.61 -6.16
N GLY A 10 3.41 -4.93 -7.13
CA GLY A 10 3.52 -3.48 -7.38
C GLY A 10 2.55 -2.64 -6.57
N GLY A 11 2.24 -3.03 -5.33
CA GLY A 11 1.47 -2.21 -4.39
C GLY A 11 2.28 -1.05 -3.81
N SER A 12 1.72 -0.33 -2.84
CA SER A 12 2.37 0.85 -2.24
C SER A 12 3.78 0.55 -1.73
N ALA A 13 3.96 -0.55 -0.99
CA ALA A 13 5.27 -0.95 -0.46
C ALA A 13 6.24 -1.38 -1.57
N GLY A 14 5.77 -2.20 -2.52
CA GLY A 14 6.63 -2.68 -3.62
C GLY A 14 7.09 -1.55 -4.54
N CYS A 15 6.24 -0.58 -4.80
CA CYS A 15 6.62 0.61 -5.57
C CYS A 15 7.69 1.44 -4.85
N VAL A 16 7.59 1.60 -3.53
CA VAL A 16 8.60 2.32 -2.73
C VAL A 16 9.93 1.56 -2.74
N LEU A 17 9.90 0.24 -2.51
CA LEU A 17 11.11 -0.58 -2.57
C LEU A 17 11.77 -0.52 -3.95
N ALA A 18 10.97 -0.65 -5.03
CA ALA A 18 11.50 -0.56 -6.38
C ALA A 18 12.18 0.78 -6.65
N ALA A 19 11.53 1.88 -6.24
CA ALA A 19 12.07 3.22 -6.42
C ALA A 19 13.36 3.42 -5.64
N ARG A 20 13.38 3.04 -4.35
CA ARG A 20 14.54 3.26 -3.49
C ARG A 20 15.74 2.39 -3.83
N LEU A 21 15.52 1.12 -4.11
CA LEU A 21 16.60 0.20 -4.48
C LEU A 21 17.23 0.53 -5.85
N SER A 22 16.45 1.11 -6.76
CA SER A 22 16.94 1.52 -8.09
C SER A 22 17.58 2.90 -8.12
N GLU A 23 17.67 3.62 -7.00
CA GLU A 23 18.45 4.88 -6.91
C GLU A 23 19.95 4.65 -7.13
N ASP A 24 20.46 3.48 -6.78
CA ASP A 24 21.81 3.07 -7.11
C ASP A 24 21.83 2.47 -8.54
N PRO A 25 22.49 3.13 -9.51
CA PRO A 25 22.52 2.66 -10.89
C PRO A 25 23.29 1.35 -11.09
N SER A 26 24.04 0.90 -10.11
CA SER A 26 24.74 -0.40 -10.15
C SER A 26 23.84 -1.56 -9.75
N VAL A 27 22.65 -1.28 -9.21
CA VAL A 27 21.68 -2.27 -8.73
C VAL A 27 20.57 -2.49 -9.74
N THR A 28 20.35 -3.75 -10.10
CA THR A 28 19.26 -4.15 -10.99
C THR A 28 18.06 -4.64 -10.21
N VAL A 29 16.90 -4.00 -10.44
CA VAL A 29 15.65 -4.31 -9.74
C VAL A 29 14.57 -4.72 -10.74
N VAL A 30 13.89 -5.83 -10.47
CA VAL A 30 12.69 -6.21 -11.21
C VAL A 30 11.46 -6.18 -10.30
N LEU A 31 10.40 -5.53 -10.78
CA LEU A 31 9.09 -5.51 -10.13
C LEU A 31 8.11 -6.38 -10.92
N ILE A 32 7.56 -7.39 -10.27
CA ILE A 32 6.58 -8.31 -10.85
C ILE A 32 5.20 -7.99 -10.28
N GLU A 33 4.26 -7.63 -11.15
CA GLU A 33 2.89 -7.29 -10.77
C GLU A 33 1.88 -8.16 -11.53
N ALA A 34 0.87 -8.68 -10.81
CA ALA A 34 -0.14 -9.57 -11.37
C ALA A 34 -1.20 -8.85 -12.21
N GLY A 35 -1.37 -7.55 -12.02
CA GLY A 35 -2.31 -6.71 -12.78
C GLY A 35 -1.61 -5.84 -13.82
N GLY A 36 -2.37 -4.93 -14.41
CA GLY A 36 -1.87 -3.94 -15.36
C GLY A 36 -1.32 -2.68 -14.69
N ASN A 37 -0.96 -1.69 -15.50
CA ASN A 37 -0.43 -0.40 -15.02
C ASN A 37 -1.47 0.49 -14.33
N ASN A 38 -2.74 0.11 -14.30
CA ASN A 38 -3.85 0.88 -13.72
C ASN A 38 -4.03 2.29 -14.31
N ASP A 39 -3.42 2.60 -15.44
CA ASP A 39 -3.53 3.89 -16.10
C ASP A 39 -4.86 4.03 -16.87
N ARG A 40 -5.96 3.96 -16.13
CA ARG A 40 -7.32 4.09 -16.66
C ARG A 40 -7.96 5.38 -16.13
N VAL A 41 -8.82 5.97 -16.92
CA VAL A 41 -9.56 7.19 -16.52
C VAL A 41 -10.27 7.00 -15.18
N LEU A 42 -10.90 5.85 -14.95
CA LEU A 42 -11.59 5.54 -13.69
C LEU A 42 -10.67 5.52 -12.47
N ASN A 43 -9.38 5.20 -12.63
CA ASN A 43 -8.42 5.22 -11.54
C ASN A 43 -7.93 6.64 -11.19
N ARG A 44 -8.13 7.59 -12.12
CA ARG A 44 -7.73 9.00 -11.95
C ARG A 44 -8.84 9.87 -11.38
N VAL A 45 -10.08 9.35 -11.31
CA VAL A 45 -11.24 10.10 -10.78
C VAL A 45 -11.64 9.53 -9.42
N PRO A 46 -11.81 10.37 -8.38
CA PRO A 46 -12.16 9.91 -7.03
C PRO A 46 -13.38 8.98 -6.97
N THR A 47 -14.42 9.28 -7.74
CA THR A 47 -15.63 8.44 -7.83
C THR A 47 -15.39 7.10 -8.52
N GLY A 48 -14.34 6.99 -9.33
CA GLY A 48 -13.97 5.74 -10.01
C GLY A 48 -13.52 4.65 -9.06
N ALA A 49 -12.87 5.01 -7.95
CA ALA A 49 -12.47 4.07 -6.89
C ALA A 49 -13.67 3.30 -6.34
N ALA A 50 -14.80 3.97 -6.10
CA ALA A 50 -16.02 3.33 -5.62
C ALA A 50 -16.54 2.24 -6.57
N LEU A 51 -16.42 2.45 -7.89
CA LEU A 51 -16.83 1.46 -8.89
C LEU A 51 -15.91 0.23 -8.91
N HIS A 52 -14.63 0.40 -8.61
CA HIS A 52 -13.67 -0.71 -8.56
C HIS A 52 -13.83 -1.57 -7.30
N ILE A 53 -14.26 -0.98 -6.18
CA ILE A 53 -14.42 -1.67 -4.90
C ILE A 53 -15.58 -2.67 -4.93
N VAL A 54 -16.68 -2.36 -5.62
CA VAL A 54 -17.95 -3.09 -5.49
C VAL A 54 -17.92 -4.47 -6.13
N LYS A 55 -17.16 -4.68 -7.20
CA LYS A 55 -17.18 -5.94 -7.95
C LYS A 55 -15.78 -6.40 -8.35
N ARG A 56 -15.63 -7.72 -8.53
CA ARG A 56 -14.45 -8.29 -9.17
C ARG A 56 -14.30 -7.73 -10.59
N ASN A 57 -13.14 -7.16 -10.86
CA ASN A 57 -12.76 -6.63 -12.18
C ASN A 57 -11.26 -6.76 -12.38
N ALA A 58 -10.74 -6.22 -13.48
CA ALA A 58 -9.31 -6.30 -13.79
C ALA A 58 -8.40 -5.66 -12.72
N CYS A 59 -8.92 -4.70 -11.95
CA CYS A 59 -8.18 -3.94 -10.93
C CYS A 59 -8.46 -4.40 -9.49
N ASN A 60 -9.35 -5.38 -9.28
CA ASN A 60 -9.76 -5.81 -7.94
C ASN A 60 -9.83 -7.34 -7.84
N TRP A 61 -9.09 -7.91 -6.90
CA TRP A 61 -9.12 -9.34 -6.58
C TRP A 61 -10.46 -9.79 -6.03
N ALA A 62 -11.18 -8.90 -5.32
CA ALA A 62 -12.47 -9.15 -4.69
C ALA A 62 -12.49 -10.44 -3.85
N PHE A 63 -11.53 -10.56 -2.94
CA PHE A 63 -11.47 -11.71 -2.04
C PHE A 63 -12.68 -11.75 -1.10
N SER A 64 -12.94 -12.94 -0.56
CA SER A 64 -13.92 -13.17 0.51
C SER A 64 -13.25 -13.99 1.60
N THR A 65 -13.54 -13.68 2.85
CA THR A 65 -13.06 -14.51 3.96
C THR A 65 -13.82 -15.84 3.99
N VAL A 66 -13.25 -16.81 4.69
CA VAL A 66 -14.04 -17.95 5.18
C VAL A 66 -15.07 -17.45 6.21
N PRO A 67 -16.12 -18.22 6.53
CA PRO A 67 -17.07 -17.86 7.57
C PRO A 67 -16.37 -17.53 8.89
N GLN A 68 -16.69 -16.38 9.48
CA GLN A 68 -16.07 -15.88 10.69
C GLN A 68 -17.00 -16.03 11.90
N ARG A 69 -16.56 -16.69 12.99
CA ARG A 69 -17.38 -16.87 14.21
C ARG A 69 -17.78 -15.53 14.83
N GLY A 70 -16.84 -14.58 14.95
CA GLY A 70 -17.08 -13.22 15.46
C GLY A 70 -17.97 -12.37 14.56
N PHE A 71 -18.28 -12.83 13.35
CA PHE A 71 -19.15 -12.16 12.39
C PHE A 71 -20.46 -12.95 12.16
N GLY A 72 -20.85 -13.76 13.15
CA GLY A 72 -22.08 -14.59 13.09
C GLY A 72 -22.07 -15.61 11.96
N GLY A 73 -20.92 -16.20 11.65
CA GLY A 73 -20.77 -17.20 10.57
C GLY A 73 -20.76 -16.61 9.15
N ARG A 74 -20.79 -15.29 9.00
CA ARG A 74 -20.78 -14.63 7.68
C ARG A 74 -19.38 -14.55 7.08
N CYS A 75 -19.31 -14.49 5.75
CA CYS A 75 -18.11 -14.14 5.01
C CYS A 75 -18.00 -12.63 4.86
N GLY A 76 -16.80 -12.08 5.02
CA GLY A 76 -16.50 -10.69 4.78
C GLY A 76 -15.92 -10.45 3.39
N TYR A 77 -16.49 -9.52 2.64
CA TYR A 77 -15.91 -9.08 1.37
C TYR A 77 -14.66 -8.26 1.62
N GLN A 78 -13.58 -8.60 0.90
CA GLN A 78 -12.25 -8.00 1.06
C GLN A 78 -11.71 -7.52 -0.30
N PRO A 79 -12.04 -6.30 -0.72
CA PRO A 79 -11.46 -5.72 -1.92
C PRO A 79 -9.95 -5.55 -1.74
N ARG A 80 -9.18 -5.92 -2.76
CA ARG A 80 -7.73 -5.69 -2.83
C ARG A 80 -7.35 -5.32 -4.24
N GLY A 81 -6.56 -4.27 -4.38
CA GLY A 81 -6.11 -3.81 -5.68
C GLY A 81 -5.25 -4.82 -6.39
N ARG A 82 -5.41 -4.86 -7.72
CA ARG A 82 -4.64 -5.66 -8.65
C ARG A 82 -4.11 -4.76 -9.74
N GLY A 83 -2.78 -4.60 -9.81
CA GLY A 83 -2.11 -3.70 -10.72
C GLY A 83 -1.17 -2.73 -10.01
N LEU A 84 -0.44 -1.92 -10.76
CA LEU A 84 0.46 -0.90 -10.18
C LEU A 84 -0.29 0.03 -9.24
N GLY A 85 0.30 0.26 -8.07
CA GLY A 85 -0.33 0.95 -6.94
C GLY A 85 -1.11 0.03 -6.00
N GLY A 86 -1.46 -1.20 -6.43
CA GLY A 86 -2.21 -2.14 -5.60
C GLY A 86 -3.49 -1.53 -5.05
N SER A 87 -3.72 -1.68 -3.75
CA SER A 87 -4.92 -1.14 -3.10
C SER A 87 -4.94 0.39 -3.00
N SER A 88 -3.81 1.09 -3.15
CA SER A 88 -3.81 2.56 -3.23
C SER A 88 -4.49 3.08 -4.51
N ALA A 89 -4.59 2.26 -5.57
CA ALA A 89 -5.29 2.60 -6.79
C ALA A 89 -6.82 2.49 -6.70
N LEU A 90 -7.35 1.96 -5.59
CA LEU A 90 -8.80 1.78 -5.37
C LEU A 90 -9.27 2.04 -3.93
N ASN A 91 -8.44 2.67 -3.11
CA ASN A 91 -8.79 3.04 -1.74
C ASN A 91 -9.73 4.26 -1.68
N ALA A 92 -10.09 4.67 -0.48
CA ALA A 92 -10.93 5.87 -0.26
C ALA A 92 -10.13 7.19 -0.26
N MET A 93 -8.84 7.16 -0.62
CA MET A 93 -7.94 8.33 -0.70
C MET A 93 -7.83 9.11 0.63
N ILE A 94 -7.96 8.42 1.75
CA ILE A 94 -7.74 8.97 3.08
C ILE A 94 -6.27 8.76 3.44
N TYR A 95 -5.56 9.85 3.74
CA TYR A 95 -4.21 9.82 4.25
C TYR A 95 -4.20 10.31 5.70
N LEU A 96 -3.91 9.40 6.61
CA LEU A 96 -3.76 9.67 8.04
C LEU A 96 -2.56 8.90 8.56
N ARG A 97 -1.75 9.55 9.39
CA ARG A 97 -0.73 8.86 10.19
C ARG A 97 -1.42 8.20 11.39
N GLY A 98 -0.87 7.07 11.86
CA GLY A 98 -1.27 6.50 13.15
C GLY A 98 -0.95 7.47 14.30
N GLN A 99 -1.52 7.21 15.46
CA GLN A 99 -1.22 7.98 16.68
C GLN A 99 0.15 7.59 17.22
N ARG A 100 0.80 8.50 17.95
CA ARG A 100 2.11 8.22 18.57
C ARG A 100 2.05 6.96 19.43
N GLU A 101 0.99 6.79 20.18
CA GLU A 101 0.79 5.68 21.11
C GLU A 101 0.73 4.32 20.41
N ASP A 102 0.27 4.26 19.16
CA ASP A 102 0.24 3.03 18.38
C ASP A 102 1.67 2.53 18.11
N TYR A 103 2.56 3.42 17.68
CA TYR A 103 3.95 3.09 17.35
C TYR A 103 4.79 2.84 18.61
N ASP A 104 4.61 3.67 19.66
CA ASP A 104 5.29 3.50 20.94
C ASP A 104 4.87 2.17 21.59
N GLY A 105 3.59 1.77 21.43
CA GLY A 105 3.09 0.47 21.83
C GLY A 105 3.78 -0.69 21.09
N TRP A 106 3.96 -0.59 19.78
CA TRP A 106 4.70 -1.60 19.02
C TRP A 106 6.14 -1.74 19.48
N ALA A 107 6.82 -0.62 19.73
CA ALA A 107 8.19 -0.64 20.25
C ALA A 107 8.25 -1.28 21.63
N ALA A 108 7.29 -0.99 22.51
CA ALA A 108 7.18 -1.60 23.84
C ALA A 108 6.92 -3.12 23.77
N ASP A 109 6.17 -3.57 22.76
CA ASP A 109 5.91 -5.00 22.49
C ASP A 109 7.07 -5.72 21.79
N GLY A 110 8.21 -5.04 21.60
CA GLY A 110 9.46 -5.62 21.11
C GLY A 110 9.81 -5.29 19.66
N ALA A 111 9.03 -4.46 18.95
CA ALA A 111 9.37 -3.94 17.62
C ALA A 111 10.38 -2.78 17.75
N THR A 112 11.62 -3.07 18.10
CA THR A 112 12.69 -2.08 18.26
C THR A 112 12.88 -1.27 16.96
N GLY A 113 12.98 0.07 17.07
CA GLY A 113 13.11 0.97 15.94
C GLY A 113 11.76 1.33 15.28
N TRP A 114 10.63 1.01 15.94
CA TRP A 114 9.28 1.34 15.49
C TRP A 114 8.55 2.33 16.42
N ALA A 115 9.24 2.97 17.37
CA ALA A 115 8.65 4.06 18.13
C ALA A 115 8.29 5.24 17.22
N TRP A 116 7.38 6.08 17.66
CA TRP A 116 6.95 7.23 16.87
C TRP A 116 8.10 8.09 16.35
N ASP A 117 9.06 8.39 17.20
CA ASP A 117 10.19 9.24 16.83
C ASP A 117 11.15 8.55 15.82
N ASP A 118 11.16 7.22 15.77
CA ASP A 118 11.90 6.44 14.78
C ASP A 118 11.21 6.49 13.40
N VAL A 119 9.86 6.41 13.36
CA VAL A 119 9.11 6.30 12.10
C VAL A 119 8.67 7.64 11.51
N LEU A 120 8.55 8.69 12.32
CA LEU A 120 8.10 10.02 11.89
C LEU A 120 8.92 10.60 10.73
N PRO A 121 10.28 10.52 10.71
CA PRO A 121 11.07 11.03 9.60
C PRO A 121 10.71 10.39 8.26
N TYR A 122 10.34 9.11 8.26
CA TYR A 122 9.93 8.41 7.04
C TYR A 122 8.55 8.85 6.56
N PHE A 123 7.62 9.14 7.46
CA PHE A 123 6.33 9.72 7.08
C PHE A 123 6.50 11.10 6.44
N ILE A 124 7.32 11.95 7.03
CA ILE A 124 7.62 13.29 6.50
C ILE A 124 8.22 13.18 5.10
N THR A 125 9.21 12.31 4.92
CA THR A 125 9.87 12.10 3.61
C THR A 125 8.90 11.54 2.57
N ALA A 126 8.03 10.59 2.95
CA ALA A 126 7.08 9.96 2.03
C ALA A 126 5.95 10.91 1.62
N GLU A 127 5.51 11.79 2.51
CA GLU A 127 4.43 12.74 2.24
C GLU A 127 4.88 13.90 1.34
N ASN A 128 6.09 14.42 1.57
CA ASN A 128 6.64 15.58 0.85
C ASN A 128 5.59 16.68 0.62
N ASN A 129 4.93 17.12 1.71
CA ASN A 129 3.80 18.03 1.67
C ASN A 129 4.22 19.43 1.23
N GLU A 130 3.49 20.03 0.28
CA GLU A 130 3.74 21.39 -0.23
C GLU A 130 3.66 22.48 0.86
N ARG A 131 2.91 22.23 1.94
CA ARG A 131 2.78 23.14 3.09
C ARG A 131 3.93 23.04 4.09
N GLY A 132 4.90 22.17 3.84
CA GLY A 132 6.02 21.89 4.72
C GLY A 132 5.88 20.55 5.46
N ALA A 133 7.03 20.03 5.87
CA ALA A 133 7.11 18.71 6.50
C ALA A 133 6.48 18.64 7.88
N ASP A 134 6.24 19.76 8.53
CA ASP A 134 5.80 19.86 9.93
C ASP A 134 4.29 20.17 10.09
N SER A 135 3.54 20.14 9.01
CA SER A 135 2.10 20.48 9.02
C SER A 135 1.20 19.25 9.08
#